data_b453908448b9e9c9aea0c2e0151f3e77
#
_entry.id   b453908448b9e9c9aea0c2e0151f3e77
#
_cell.length_a   1.000
_cell.length_b   1.000
_cell.length_c   1.000
_cell.angle_alpha   90.00
_cell.angle_beta   90.00
_cell.angle_gamma   90.00
#
_symmetry.space_group_name_H-M   'P 1'
#
loop_
_entity.id
_entity.type
_entity.pdbx_description
1 polymer ?
#
loop_
_entity_poly.entity_id
_entity_poly.type
_entity_poly.pdbx_seq_one_letter_code
_entity_poly.pdbx_strand_id
1 'polypeptide(L)'
;DIKKRLTYYYEVLQKELELLELEEKINVRVRNQMSKMQKDYYLREQIKAIRKELGEEEEIHAEIEELKKTINDKPMPIEVKEKALKEVKRLSQNAFNTAETGVIRNYLDLILDLPWEEASEGEIDLDRTMEILNRDHYGLVDIKDRIVEYLAVKKLNPDSKGNILLFVGPPGVGKTSIARSIAEALDRDFVRVSLGGVRDEAEIRGHRRTYVGAMTGRIISGIKKAGTNNPVFLLDEIDKINSDFRGDPASALLEVLDPEQNKDFVDNYLDLDFDLSQVLFITTANSLDIPLALLDRMEVIRISGYTDDEKLNIASKYLLRKQRENAGLNTNNFNITKPAIREIIEAYTREAGVRNLERELAKVIRKAAVKIAKGEVDKVSVGIKEVHEFLGPERFTADVLGKRDRVGVANGLAWTSVGGVNLQVEAIATPGSGKIQLTGKLGDVMKESAFGAVTYIRKNAEKLGVEDDFYKKTDIHIHVPEGAVPKDGPSAGITIATAILSALSNKAVYRMVAMTGELTITGRVL
;
A
#
# COMPACT_ATOMS: atom_id res chain seq x y z
N ASP A 1 43.51 -58.65 -70.17
CA ASP A 1 42.38 -58.04 -70.90
C ASP A 1 42.57 -56.52 -70.89
N ILE A 2 42.88 -55.94 -72.04
CA ILE A 2 43.17 -54.52 -72.25
C ILE A 2 42.02 -53.66 -71.80
N LYS A 3 40.79 -54.11 -72.00
CA LYS A 3 39.56 -53.36 -71.60
C LYS A 3 39.44 -53.17 -70.06
N LYS A 4 39.78 -54.18 -69.28
CA LYS A 4 39.81 -54.10 -67.81
C LYS A 4 40.86 -53.13 -67.29
N ARG A 5 42.03 -53.11 -67.98
CA ARG A 5 43.11 -52.11 -67.60
C ARG A 5 42.70 -50.67 -67.88
N LEU A 6 42.09 -50.44 -69.04
CA LEU A 6 41.61 -49.08 -69.40
C LEU A 6 40.47 -48.64 -68.51
N THR A 7 39.56 -49.46 -68.09
CA THR A 7 38.50 -49.13 -67.14
C THR A 7 39.08 -48.77 -65.76
N TYR A 8 40.06 -49.57 -65.31
CA TYR A 8 40.78 -49.23 -64.02
C TYR A 8 41.55 -47.94 -64.09
N TYR A 9 42.26 -47.64 -65.18
CA TYR A 9 42.92 -46.36 -65.36
C TYR A 9 41.96 -45.21 -65.41
N TYR A 10 40.81 -45.34 -66.01
CA TYR A 10 39.78 -44.34 -66.08
C TYR A 10 39.21 -44.04 -64.66
N GLU A 11 38.92 -45.07 -63.88
CA GLU A 11 38.44 -44.90 -62.48
C GLU A 11 39.48 -44.22 -61.59
N VAL A 12 40.74 -44.53 -61.74
CA VAL A 12 41.83 -43.90 -61.00
C VAL A 12 41.99 -42.45 -61.37
N LEU A 13 41.96 -42.10 -62.68
CA LEU A 13 42.04 -40.72 -63.16
C LEU A 13 40.82 -39.90 -62.72
N GLN A 14 39.64 -40.49 -62.65
CA GLN A 14 38.44 -39.80 -62.21
C GLN A 14 38.52 -39.47 -60.71
N LYS A 15 39.02 -40.38 -59.88
CA LYS A 15 39.27 -40.15 -58.47
C LYS A 15 40.34 -39.07 -58.23
N GLU A 16 41.40 -39.09 -59.03
CA GLU A 16 42.45 -38.07 -58.93
C GLU A 16 41.95 -36.67 -59.31
N LEU A 17 41.05 -36.61 -60.31
CA LEU A 17 40.44 -35.35 -60.74
C LEU A 17 39.48 -34.82 -59.66
N GLU A 18 38.69 -35.66 -59.00
CA GLU A 18 37.82 -35.30 -57.87
C GLU A 18 38.66 -34.78 -56.66
N LEU A 19 39.78 -35.41 -56.39
CA LEU A 19 40.70 -34.99 -55.33
C LEU A 19 41.33 -33.59 -55.63
N LEU A 20 41.77 -33.36 -56.86
CA LEU A 20 42.32 -32.07 -57.28
C LEU A 20 41.28 -30.94 -57.24
N GLU A 21 40.04 -31.23 -57.67
CA GLU A 21 38.92 -30.26 -57.55
C GLU A 21 38.58 -29.96 -56.09
N LEU A 22 38.64 -30.95 -55.20
CA LEU A 22 38.42 -30.76 -53.77
C LEU A 22 39.54 -29.93 -53.13
N GLU A 23 40.78 -30.21 -53.51
CA GLU A 23 41.98 -29.48 -53.07
C GLU A 23 41.95 -28.01 -53.52
N GLU A 24 41.54 -27.74 -54.76
CA GLU A 24 41.37 -26.39 -55.29
C GLU A 24 40.26 -25.65 -54.53
N LYS A 25 39.09 -26.29 -54.26
CA LYS A 25 38.03 -25.69 -53.45
C LYS A 25 38.47 -25.38 -52.02
N ILE A 26 39.23 -26.26 -51.40
CA ILE A 26 39.79 -26.05 -50.06
C ILE A 26 40.77 -24.85 -50.08
N ASN A 27 41.70 -24.79 -51.04
CA ASN A 27 42.68 -23.74 -51.18
C ASN A 27 42.02 -22.38 -51.41
N VAL A 28 40.99 -22.30 -52.23
CA VAL A 28 40.20 -21.08 -52.46
C VAL A 28 39.48 -20.65 -51.18
N ARG A 29 38.87 -21.56 -50.41
CA ARG A 29 38.23 -21.26 -49.10
C ARG A 29 39.25 -20.76 -48.09
N VAL A 30 40.40 -21.43 -47.93
CA VAL A 30 41.46 -21.04 -47.01
C VAL A 30 41.99 -19.64 -47.37
N ARG A 31 42.24 -19.37 -48.66
CA ARG A 31 42.70 -18.07 -49.13
C ARG A 31 41.69 -16.97 -48.86
N ASN A 32 40.41 -17.24 -49.08
CA ASN A 32 39.31 -16.29 -48.78
C ASN A 32 39.16 -16.04 -47.28
N GLN A 33 39.28 -17.09 -46.45
CA GLN A 33 39.24 -16.96 -44.98
C GLN A 33 40.45 -16.18 -44.45
N MET A 34 41.68 -16.45 -44.95
CA MET A 34 42.88 -15.73 -44.58
C MET A 34 42.80 -14.24 -45.02
N SER A 35 42.31 -13.98 -46.25
CA SER A 35 42.07 -12.61 -46.71
C SER A 35 41.04 -11.86 -45.86
N LYS A 36 39.98 -12.54 -45.42
CA LYS A 36 38.98 -11.96 -44.53
C LYS A 36 39.54 -11.68 -43.13
N MET A 37 40.30 -12.62 -42.56
CA MET A 37 41.01 -12.42 -41.27
C MET A 37 42.02 -11.29 -41.31
N GLN A 38 42.82 -11.20 -42.39
CA GLN A 38 43.79 -10.10 -42.58
C GLN A 38 43.08 -8.75 -42.72
N LYS A 39 41.95 -8.71 -43.45
CA LYS A 39 41.18 -7.49 -43.58
C LYS A 39 40.52 -7.10 -42.27
N ASP A 40 39.98 -8.03 -41.51
CA ASP A 40 39.40 -7.79 -40.19
C ASP A 40 40.47 -7.30 -39.20
N TYR A 41 41.67 -7.91 -39.21
CA TYR A 41 42.79 -7.45 -38.39
C TYR A 41 43.23 -6.03 -38.77
N TYR A 42 43.38 -5.75 -40.06
CA TYR A 42 43.78 -4.41 -40.54
C TYR A 42 42.75 -3.36 -40.18
N LEU A 43 41.47 -3.65 -40.32
CA LEU A 43 40.38 -2.75 -39.93
C LEU A 43 40.35 -2.50 -38.42
N ARG A 44 40.62 -3.52 -37.61
CA ARG A 44 40.72 -3.36 -36.14
C ARG A 44 41.92 -2.50 -35.75
N GLU A 45 43.08 -2.67 -36.39
CA GLU A 45 44.23 -1.81 -36.14
C GLU A 45 44.00 -0.37 -36.60
N GLN A 46 43.33 -0.16 -37.72
CA GLN A 46 42.91 1.20 -38.15
C GLN A 46 41.95 1.84 -37.13
N ILE A 47 40.96 1.12 -36.67
CA ILE A 47 40.01 1.61 -35.65
C ILE A 47 40.76 1.96 -34.36
N LYS A 48 41.74 1.15 -33.96
CA LYS A 48 42.57 1.41 -32.78
C LYS A 48 43.42 2.66 -32.95
N ALA A 49 44.05 2.83 -34.12
CA ALA A 49 44.86 4.02 -34.42
C ALA A 49 43.99 5.31 -34.43
N ILE A 50 42.82 5.26 -35.05
CA ILE A 50 41.86 6.38 -35.07
C ILE A 50 41.38 6.74 -33.66
N ARG A 51 41.07 5.77 -32.82
CA ARG A 51 40.66 5.99 -31.41
C ARG A 51 41.76 6.61 -30.58
N LYS A 52 42.98 6.19 -30.79
CA LYS A 52 44.15 6.78 -30.13
C LYS A 52 44.36 8.24 -30.56
N GLU A 53 44.18 8.57 -31.84
CA GLU A 53 44.23 9.94 -32.37
C GLU A 53 43.08 10.81 -31.82
N LEU A 54 41.91 10.23 -31.56
CA LEU A 54 40.73 10.90 -30.96
C LEU A 54 40.86 11.08 -29.45
N GLY A 55 41.87 10.48 -28.78
CA GLY A 55 42.04 10.56 -27.34
C GLY A 55 41.11 9.65 -26.53
N GLU A 56 40.27 8.81 -27.18
CA GLU A 56 39.32 7.95 -26.51
C GLU A 56 39.94 6.93 -25.55
N GLU A 57 41.16 6.46 -25.83
CA GLU A 57 41.92 5.55 -24.95
C GLU A 57 42.36 6.26 -23.67
N GLU A 58 42.76 7.52 -23.73
CA GLU A 58 43.19 8.31 -22.56
C GLU A 58 41.99 8.67 -21.68
N GLU A 59 40.82 9.03 -22.28
CA GLU A 59 39.58 9.28 -21.54
C GLU A 59 39.09 8.04 -20.79
N ILE A 60 39.12 6.87 -21.43
CA ILE A 60 38.71 5.61 -20.78
C ILE A 60 39.70 5.25 -19.65
N HIS A 61 41.01 5.44 -19.84
CA HIS A 61 41.96 5.22 -18.78
C HIS A 61 41.75 6.16 -17.60
N ALA A 62 41.50 7.43 -17.84
CA ALA A 62 41.18 8.41 -16.79
C ALA A 62 39.91 8.02 -16.01
N GLU A 63 38.87 7.63 -16.72
CA GLU A 63 37.61 7.15 -16.11
C GLU A 63 37.81 5.91 -15.23
N ILE A 64 38.62 4.93 -15.70
CA ILE A 64 38.91 3.71 -14.95
C ILE A 64 39.72 4.02 -13.67
N GLU A 65 40.69 4.93 -13.73
CA GLU A 65 41.46 5.32 -12.55
C GLU A 65 40.60 6.12 -11.56
N GLU A 66 39.72 6.98 -12.04
CA GLU A 66 38.75 7.69 -11.21
C GLU A 66 37.79 6.73 -10.51
N LEU A 67 37.22 5.75 -11.23
CA LEU A 67 36.35 4.71 -10.65
C LEU A 67 37.09 3.90 -9.59
N LYS A 68 38.34 3.49 -9.84
CA LYS A 68 39.14 2.76 -8.85
C LYS A 68 39.38 3.59 -7.59
N LYS A 69 39.70 4.88 -7.74
CA LYS A 69 39.89 5.80 -6.63
C LYS A 69 38.57 5.94 -5.82
N THR A 70 37.46 6.21 -6.48
CA THR A 70 36.15 6.36 -5.84
C THR A 70 35.75 5.09 -5.08
N ILE A 71 35.96 3.89 -5.66
CA ILE A 71 35.71 2.59 -5.00
C ILE A 71 36.56 2.41 -3.76
N ASN A 72 37.86 2.79 -3.81
CA ASN A 72 38.76 2.65 -2.67
C ASN A 72 38.45 3.64 -1.54
N ASP A 73 38.03 4.85 -1.89
CA ASP A 73 37.75 5.94 -0.94
C ASP A 73 36.38 5.76 -0.27
N LYS A 74 35.42 5.11 -0.95
CA LYS A 74 34.08 4.91 -0.40
C LYS A 74 34.07 3.88 0.75
N PRO A 75 33.42 4.19 1.91
CA PRO A 75 33.19 3.23 2.98
C PRO A 75 32.21 2.15 2.50
N MET A 76 32.69 0.91 2.37
CA MET A 76 31.89 -0.25 1.98
C MET A 76 32.60 -1.55 2.38
N PRO A 77 31.89 -2.68 2.54
CA PRO A 77 32.45 -3.99 2.86
C PRO A 77 33.51 -4.44 1.87
N ILE A 78 34.53 -5.19 2.37
CA ILE A 78 35.66 -5.64 1.55
C ILE A 78 35.19 -6.45 0.34
N GLU A 79 34.19 -7.33 0.51
CA GLU A 79 33.67 -8.17 -0.56
C GLU A 79 33.04 -7.34 -1.69
N VAL A 80 32.36 -6.24 -1.34
CA VAL A 80 31.79 -5.29 -2.30
C VAL A 80 32.89 -4.59 -3.08
N LYS A 81 33.96 -4.12 -2.40
CA LYS A 81 35.12 -3.49 -3.05
C LYS A 81 35.79 -4.43 -4.04
N GLU A 82 36.03 -5.68 -3.62
CA GLU A 82 36.67 -6.69 -4.49
C GLU A 82 35.81 -6.96 -5.74
N LYS A 83 34.49 -7.10 -5.57
CA LYS A 83 33.58 -7.31 -6.70
C LYS A 83 33.53 -6.11 -7.62
N ALA A 84 33.43 -4.90 -7.08
CA ALA A 84 33.47 -3.67 -7.86
C ALA A 84 34.77 -3.53 -8.66
N LEU A 85 35.93 -3.75 -8.05
CA LEU A 85 37.24 -3.70 -8.73
C LEU A 85 37.36 -4.77 -9.83
N LYS A 86 36.75 -5.95 -9.62
CA LYS A 86 36.70 -7.00 -10.65
C LYS A 86 35.87 -6.57 -11.86
N GLU A 87 34.75 -5.88 -11.62
CA GLU A 87 33.90 -5.34 -12.72
C GLU A 87 34.64 -4.16 -13.42
N VAL A 88 35.40 -3.31 -12.71
CA VAL A 88 36.23 -2.28 -13.33
C VAL A 88 37.30 -2.92 -14.22
N LYS A 89 37.88 -4.04 -13.80
CA LYS A 89 38.85 -4.80 -14.64
C LYS A 89 38.16 -5.36 -15.89
N ARG A 90 36.92 -5.83 -15.79
CA ARG A 90 36.12 -6.26 -16.97
C ARG A 90 35.81 -5.08 -17.89
N LEU A 91 35.46 -3.92 -17.32
CA LEU A 91 35.23 -2.69 -18.06
C LEU A 91 36.48 -2.31 -18.88
N SER A 92 37.68 -2.38 -18.29
CA SER A 92 38.92 -2.09 -18.99
C SER A 92 39.23 -3.05 -20.15
N GLN A 93 38.84 -4.32 -20.02
CA GLN A 93 39.03 -5.34 -21.06
C GLN A 93 38.03 -5.23 -22.21
N ASN A 94 36.79 -4.79 -21.91
CA ASN A 94 35.68 -4.72 -22.85
C ASN A 94 35.29 -3.28 -23.22
N ALA A 95 36.17 -2.32 -23.01
CA ALA A 95 35.90 -0.89 -23.14
C ALA A 95 35.27 -0.48 -24.49
N PHE A 96 35.41 -1.31 -25.51
CA PHE A 96 34.94 -1.06 -26.87
C PHE A 96 33.62 -1.81 -27.24
N ASN A 97 33.06 -2.59 -26.34
CA ASN A 97 31.78 -3.25 -26.53
C ASN A 97 30.67 -2.42 -25.88
N THR A 98 30.06 -1.52 -26.63
CA THR A 98 29.14 -0.49 -26.13
C THR A 98 27.96 -1.04 -25.31
N ALA A 99 27.43 -2.21 -25.66
CA ALA A 99 26.29 -2.80 -24.93
C ALA A 99 26.70 -3.37 -23.56
N GLU A 100 27.81 -4.12 -23.49
CA GLU A 100 28.33 -4.71 -22.25
C GLU A 100 28.90 -3.64 -21.33
N THR A 101 29.58 -2.65 -21.89
CA THR A 101 30.12 -1.50 -21.16
C THR A 101 29.04 -0.73 -20.42
N GLY A 102 27.90 -0.46 -21.07
CA GLY A 102 26.77 0.22 -20.44
C GLY A 102 26.19 -0.55 -19.25
N VAL A 103 26.08 -1.88 -19.35
CA VAL A 103 25.61 -2.73 -18.24
C VAL A 103 26.58 -2.71 -17.06
N ILE A 104 27.91 -2.78 -17.33
CA ILE A 104 28.92 -2.73 -16.27
C ILE A 104 28.93 -1.36 -15.59
N ARG A 105 28.87 -0.26 -16.35
CA ARG A 105 28.80 1.10 -15.78
C ARG A 105 27.58 1.28 -14.88
N ASN A 106 26.39 0.97 -15.36
CA ASN A 106 25.16 1.07 -14.56
C ASN A 106 25.24 0.26 -13.25
N TYR A 107 25.92 -0.87 -13.28
CA TYR A 107 26.14 -1.69 -12.10
C TYR A 107 27.15 -1.07 -11.12
N LEU A 108 28.25 -0.52 -11.62
CA LEU A 108 29.23 0.20 -10.81
C LEU A 108 28.61 1.47 -10.20
N ASP A 109 27.85 2.22 -10.98
CA ASP A 109 27.10 3.38 -10.49
C ASP A 109 26.14 2.99 -9.37
N LEU A 110 25.44 1.87 -9.50
CA LEU A 110 24.58 1.36 -8.43
C LEU A 110 25.38 1.06 -7.15
N ILE A 111 26.52 0.35 -7.25
CA ILE A 111 27.35 0.05 -6.08
C ILE A 111 27.87 1.34 -5.42
N LEU A 112 28.25 2.32 -6.22
CA LEU A 112 28.74 3.61 -5.73
C LEU A 112 27.63 4.49 -5.14
N ASP A 113 26.41 4.39 -5.63
CA ASP A 113 25.26 5.16 -5.12
C ASP A 113 24.64 4.57 -3.86
N LEU A 114 24.89 3.27 -3.56
CA LEU A 114 24.34 2.63 -2.38
C LEU A 114 25.05 3.09 -1.10
N PRO A 115 24.31 3.42 -0.03
CA PRO A 115 24.86 3.79 1.27
C PRO A 115 25.20 2.52 2.07
N TRP A 116 26.42 2.00 1.90
CA TRP A 116 26.84 0.76 2.58
C TRP A 116 27.02 0.94 4.08
N GLU A 117 27.67 2.02 4.49
CA GLU A 117 27.98 2.33 5.89
C GLU A 117 27.52 3.75 6.28
N GLU A 118 26.93 4.50 5.36
CA GLU A 118 26.42 5.84 5.61
C GLU A 118 25.09 5.77 6.39
N ALA A 119 25.11 6.11 7.68
CA ALA A 119 23.94 6.14 8.56
C ALA A 119 23.58 7.57 8.96
N SER A 120 22.28 7.84 9.18
CA SER A 120 21.85 9.05 9.88
C SER A 120 22.24 8.98 11.36
N GLU A 121 22.75 10.08 11.91
CA GLU A 121 23.28 10.15 13.29
C GLU A 121 22.18 10.42 14.37
N GLY A 122 20.90 10.37 13.99
CA GLY A 122 19.78 10.70 14.88
C GLY A 122 19.67 9.75 16.08
N GLU A 123 19.68 10.33 17.29
CA GLU A 123 19.39 9.60 18.53
C GLU A 123 17.88 9.49 18.77
N ILE A 124 17.45 8.39 19.40
CA ILE A 124 16.05 8.21 19.79
C ILE A 124 15.76 9.07 21.01
N ASP A 125 15.04 10.17 20.80
CA ASP A 125 14.50 11.04 21.85
C ASP A 125 12.98 10.80 21.98
N LEU A 126 12.56 10.22 23.11
CA LEU A 126 11.16 9.83 23.34
C LEU A 126 10.26 11.03 23.59
N ASP A 127 10.76 12.08 24.24
CA ASP A 127 9.99 13.30 24.49
C ASP A 127 9.77 14.07 23.19
N ARG A 128 10.81 14.26 22.40
CA ARG A 128 10.73 14.84 21.05
C ARG A 128 9.79 14.02 20.16
N THR A 129 9.84 12.70 20.25
CA THR A 129 8.93 11.82 19.50
C THR A 129 7.47 12.11 19.85
N MET A 130 7.14 12.15 21.13
CA MET A 130 5.79 12.45 21.59
C MET A 130 5.34 13.87 21.18
N GLU A 131 6.23 14.86 21.24
CA GLU A 131 5.94 16.22 20.76
C GLU A 131 5.59 16.26 19.28
N ILE A 132 6.38 15.61 18.42
CA ILE A 132 6.14 15.55 16.97
C ILE A 132 4.82 14.82 16.68
N LEU A 133 4.59 13.67 17.32
CA LEU A 133 3.34 12.92 17.16
C LEU A 133 2.12 13.75 17.61
N ASN A 134 2.24 14.55 18.67
CA ASN A 134 1.17 15.43 19.14
C ASN A 134 0.99 16.66 18.23
N ARG A 135 2.07 17.19 17.66
CA ARG A 135 2.03 18.27 16.69
C ARG A 135 1.28 17.87 15.42
N ASP A 136 1.50 16.65 14.92
CA ASP A 136 1.05 16.21 13.60
C ASP A 136 -0.28 15.43 13.63
N HIS A 137 -0.62 14.82 14.76
CA HIS A 137 -1.77 13.92 14.87
C HIS A 137 -2.67 14.30 16.06
N TYR A 138 -3.96 14.47 15.78
CA TYR A 138 -4.97 14.73 16.81
C TYR A 138 -5.40 13.41 17.46
N GLY A 139 -5.55 13.40 18.79
CA GLY A 139 -5.97 12.20 19.53
C GLY A 139 -4.94 11.08 19.43
N LEU A 140 -5.44 9.86 19.19
CA LEU A 140 -4.66 8.63 18.99
C LEU A 140 -3.70 8.34 20.16
N VAL A 141 -4.12 8.61 21.42
CA VAL A 141 -3.25 8.53 22.60
C VAL A 141 -2.63 7.16 22.74
N ASP A 142 -3.44 6.10 22.77
CA ASP A 142 -2.96 4.72 22.94
C ASP A 142 -1.97 4.29 21.84
N ILE A 143 -2.15 4.83 20.62
CA ILE A 143 -1.28 4.51 19.48
C ILE A 143 0.07 5.22 19.64
N LYS A 144 0.06 6.48 20.06
CA LYS A 144 1.28 7.25 20.33
C LYS A 144 2.08 6.63 21.47
N ASP A 145 1.43 6.23 22.54
CA ASP A 145 2.06 5.56 23.68
C ASP A 145 2.74 4.26 23.23
N ARG A 146 2.05 3.42 22.44
CA ARG A 146 2.64 2.19 21.86
C ARG A 146 3.83 2.45 20.97
N ILE A 147 3.80 3.52 20.16
CA ILE A 147 4.94 3.90 19.31
C ILE A 147 6.13 4.29 20.19
N VAL A 148 5.91 5.08 21.25
CA VAL A 148 6.96 5.48 22.18
C VAL A 148 7.52 4.29 22.94
N GLU A 149 6.67 3.36 23.40
CA GLU A 149 7.09 2.09 24.04
C GLU A 149 7.99 1.27 23.11
N TYR A 150 7.58 1.10 21.85
CA TYR A 150 8.38 0.40 20.84
C TYR A 150 9.75 1.05 20.63
N LEU A 151 9.78 2.38 20.50
CA LEU A 151 11.03 3.13 20.32
C LEU A 151 11.91 3.10 21.58
N ALA A 152 11.31 3.07 22.78
CA ALA A 152 12.04 2.92 24.03
C ALA A 152 12.78 1.59 24.11
N VAL A 153 12.15 0.49 23.68
CA VAL A 153 12.81 -0.82 23.61
C VAL A 153 13.96 -0.78 22.61
N LYS A 154 13.77 -0.18 21.43
CA LYS A 154 14.84 -0.01 20.43
C LYS A 154 15.99 0.87 20.94
N LYS A 155 15.71 1.90 21.74
CA LYS A 155 16.74 2.74 22.37
C LYS A 155 17.58 1.96 23.39
N LEU A 156 16.93 1.13 24.22
CA LEU A 156 17.61 0.36 25.27
C LEU A 156 18.38 -0.85 24.72
N ASN A 157 17.88 -1.45 23.66
CA ASN A 157 18.48 -2.59 23.01
C ASN A 157 18.38 -2.44 21.48
N PRO A 158 19.36 -1.75 20.84
CA PRO A 158 19.40 -1.54 19.38
C PRO A 158 19.36 -2.84 18.59
N ASP A 159 19.98 -3.90 19.10
CA ASP A 159 20.04 -5.24 18.48
C ASP A 159 18.77 -6.07 18.76
N SER A 160 17.80 -5.51 19.44
CA SER A 160 16.54 -6.19 19.73
C SER A 160 15.87 -6.61 18.41
N LYS A 161 15.64 -7.92 18.28
CA LYS A 161 14.86 -8.54 17.20
C LYS A 161 13.36 -8.28 17.40
N GLY A 162 12.98 -6.99 17.60
CA GLY A 162 11.60 -6.61 17.83
C GLY A 162 10.71 -6.83 16.62
N ASN A 163 9.43 -7.06 16.88
CA ASN A 163 8.42 -7.16 15.83
C ASN A 163 8.34 -5.86 15.03
N ILE A 164 7.92 -5.98 13.77
CA ILE A 164 7.73 -4.85 12.87
C ILE A 164 6.40 -4.19 13.16
N LEU A 165 6.37 -2.85 13.19
CA LEU A 165 5.12 -2.13 13.40
C LEU A 165 4.19 -2.27 12.20
N LEU A 166 2.97 -2.80 12.41
CA LEU A 166 1.91 -2.87 11.42
C LEU A 166 0.74 -1.98 11.83
N PHE A 167 0.53 -0.89 11.09
CA PHE A 167 -0.65 -0.02 11.26
C PHE A 167 -1.82 -0.53 10.42
N VAL A 168 -2.87 -1.01 11.08
CA VAL A 168 -4.09 -1.52 10.44
C VAL A 168 -5.26 -0.59 10.70
N GLY A 169 -5.99 -0.23 9.66
CA GLY A 169 -7.20 0.59 9.79
C GLY A 169 -7.71 1.11 8.45
N PRO A 170 -8.87 1.77 8.45
CA PRO A 170 -9.50 2.26 7.24
C PRO A 170 -8.62 3.29 6.50
N PRO A 171 -8.88 3.52 5.21
CA PRO A 171 -8.14 4.53 4.47
C PRO A 171 -8.38 5.94 5.02
N GLY A 172 -7.32 6.76 5.04
CA GLY A 172 -7.41 8.16 5.44
C GLY A 172 -7.34 8.43 6.95
N VAL A 173 -6.98 7.43 7.78
CA VAL A 173 -6.79 7.61 9.24
C VAL A 173 -5.37 8.06 9.63
N GLY A 174 -4.49 8.28 8.66
CA GLY A 174 -3.16 8.84 8.93
C GLY A 174 -2.02 7.83 9.05
N LYS A 175 -2.22 6.54 8.69
CA LYS A 175 -1.17 5.50 8.77
C LYS A 175 0.19 5.93 8.18
N THR A 176 0.18 6.41 6.95
CA THR A 176 1.40 6.87 6.25
C THR A 176 1.99 8.14 6.89
N SER A 177 1.17 9.04 7.41
CA SER A 177 1.65 10.26 8.07
C SER A 177 2.29 9.97 9.42
N ILE A 178 1.77 9.01 10.18
CA ILE A 178 2.38 8.54 11.44
C ILE A 178 3.80 8.01 11.18
N ALA A 179 3.97 7.15 10.16
CA ALA A 179 5.30 6.64 9.81
C ALA A 179 6.28 7.76 9.42
N ARG A 180 5.80 8.80 8.75
CA ARG A 180 6.64 9.98 8.43
C ARG A 180 7.00 10.78 9.69
N SER A 181 6.07 10.97 10.62
CA SER A 181 6.34 11.65 11.89
C SER A 181 7.33 10.86 12.75
N ILE A 182 7.31 9.52 12.69
CA ILE A 182 8.33 8.67 13.32
C ILE A 182 9.71 8.93 12.69
N ALA A 183 9.78 8.98 11.36
CA ALA A 183 11.04 9.26 10.66
C ALA A 183 11.61 10.64 11.04
N GLU A 184 10.77 11.68 11.08
CA GLU A 184 11.16 13.02 11.53
C GLU A 184 11.64 13.02 12.99
N ALA A 185 10.96 12.29 13.87
CA ALA A 185 11.32 12.18 15.27
C ALA A 185 12.69 11.51 15.49
N LEU A 186 13.02 10.56 14.65
CA LEU A 186 14.29 9.83 14.67
C LEU A 186 15.41 10.51 13.88
N ASP A 187 15.12 11.62 13.21
CA ASP A 187 16.03 12.30 12.28
C ASP A 187 16.60 11.35 11.21
N ARG A 188 15.74 10.48 10.67
CA ARG A 188 16.07 9.49 9.64
C ARG A 188 15.34 9.77 8.34
N ASP A 189 15.95 9.41 7.24
CA ASP A 189 15.31 9.49 5.93
C ASP A 189 14.06 8.62 5.86
N PHE A 190 13.05 9.10 5.13
CA PHE A 190 11.79 8.41 4.95
C PHE A 190 11.61 7.88 3.55
N VAL A 191 11.49 6.57 3.42
CA VAL A 191 11.21 5.89 2.16
C VAL A 191 9.83 5.25 2.21
N ARG A 192 9.05 5.41 1.15
CA ARG A 192 7.75 4.75 1.00
C ARG A 192 7.74 3.90 -0.25
N VAL A 193 7.42 2.63 -0.08
CA VAL A 193 7.19 1.67 -1.16
C VAL A 193 5.77 1.13 -1.05
N SER A 194 4.98 1.29 -2.10
CA SER A 194 3.63 0.69 -2.17
C SER A 194 3.75 -0.74 -2.66
N LEU A 195 3.17 -1.67 -1.92
CA LEU A 195 3.08 -3.09 -2.27
C LEU A 195 1.77 -3.43 -3.00
N GLY A 196 0.86 -2.44 -3.10
CA GLY A 196 -0.39 -2.62 -3.84
C GLY A 196 -0.15 -2.88 -5.32
N GLY A 197 -0.54 -4.08 -5.77
CA GLY A 197 -0.37 -4.51 -7.16
C GLY A 197 0.93 -5.25 -7.47
N VAL A 198 1.81 -5.46 -6.49
CA VAL A 198 2.99 -6.32 -6.62
C VAL A 198 2.53 -7.77 -6.79
N ARG A 199 3.01 -8.44 -7.84
CA ARG A 199 2.66 -9.82 -8.19
C ARG A 199 3.87 -10.71 -8.43
N ASP A 200 5.03 -10.12 -8.68
CA ASP A 200 6.27 -10.81 -9.01
C ASP A 200 7.28 -10.60 -7.89
N GLU A 201 7.91 -11.67 -7.43
CA GLU A 201 9.00 -11.63 -6.47
C GLU A 201 10.15 -10.73 -6.95
N ALA A 202 10.39 -10.68 -8.25
CA ALA A 202 11.42 -9.84 -8.86
C ALA A 202 11.19 -8.34 -8.63
N GLU A 203 9.96 -7.89 -8.35
CA GLU A 203 9.73 -6.50 -7.93
C GLU A 203 10.33 -6.18 -6.56
N ILE A 204 10.47 -7.18 -5.67
CA ILE A 204 11.07 -7.02 -4.34
C ILE A 204 12.58 -7.24 -4.41
N ARG A 205 13.02 -8.35 -5.04
CA ARG A 205 14.41 -8.82 -5.08
C ARG A 205 15.19 -8.43 -6.34
N GLY A 206 14.57 -7.76 -7.31
CA GLY A 206 15.22 -7.43 -8.57
C GLY A 206 15.32 -8.59 -9.56
N HIS A 207 15.71 -8.26 -10.77
CA HIS A 207 15.91 -9.19 -11.88
C HIS A 207 17.39 -9.52 -12.04
N ARG A 208 17.73 -10.74 -12.44
CA ARG A 208 19.12 -11.09 -12.73
C ARG A 208 19.67 -10.24 -13.87
N ARG A 209 20.89 -9.70 -13.72
CA ARG A 209 21.56 -8.79 -14.70
C ARG A 209 21.68 -9.33 -16.12
N THR A 210 21.57 -10.64 -16.29
CA THR A 210 21.66 -11.29 -17.61
C THR A 210 20.45 -11.00 -18.52
N TYR A 211 19.35 -10.49 -17.97
CA TYR A 211 18.17 -10.16 -18.75
C TYR A 211 18.24 -8.73 -19.28
N VAL A 212 17.77 -8.51 -20.50
CA VAL A 212 17.62 -7.17 -21.07
C VAL A 212 16.54 -6.41 -20.29
N GLY A 213 16.89 -5.21 -19.80
CA GLY A 213 15.97 -4.41 -18.99
C GLY A 213 15.91 -4.83 -17.51
N ALA A 214 16.88 -5.64 -17.03
CA ALA A 214 16.99 -5.97 -15.62
C ALA A 214 17.16 -4.72 -14.76
N MET A 215 16.48 -4.70 -13.61
CA MET A 215 16.53 -3.60 -12.62
C MET A 215 16.62 -4.19 -11.21
N THR A 216 17.11 -3.36 -10.29
CA THR A 216 17.07 -3.66 -8.85
C THR A 216 15.64 -3.77 -8.34
N GLY A 217 15.45 -4.53 -7.26
CA GLY A 217 14.21 -4.58 -6.54
C GLY A 217 13.86 -3.25 -5.86
N ARG A 218 12.61 -3.15 -5.43
CA ARG A 218 12.08 -1.94 -4.78
C ARG A 218 12.77 -1.64 -3.45
N ILE A 219 13.31 -2.65 -2.77
CA ILE A 219 14.02 -2.47 -1.49
C ILE A 219 15.33 -1.74 -1.73
N ILE A 220 16.22 -2.28 -2.57
CA ILE A 220 17.52 -1.67 -2.89
C ILE A 220 17.33 -0.31 -3.58
N SER A 221 16.35 -0.19 -4.49
CA SER A 221 16.02 1.11 -5.09
C SER A 221 15.58 2.14 -4.05
N GLY A 222 14.86 1.70 -3.01
CA GLY A 222 14.43 2.54 -1.90
C GLY A 222 15.61 3.00 -1.03
N ILE A 223 16.52 2.10 -0.69
CA ILE A 223 17.75 2.40 0.06
C ILE A 223 18.63 3.39 -0.70
N LYS A 224 18.87 3.14 -2.01
CA LYS A 224 19.57 4.09 -2.88
C LYS A 224 18.96 5.48 -2.81
N LYS A 225 17.62 5.58 -2.86
CA LYS A 225 16.90 6.87 -2.80
C LYS A 225 17.01 7.54 -1.44
N ALA A 226 17.10 6.79 -0.36
CA ALA A 226 17.31 7.32 0.99
C ALA A 226 18.67 7.98 1.13
N GLY A 227 19.72 7.39 0.57
CA GLY A 227 21.09 7.84 0.75
C GLY A 227 21.70 7.48 2.11
N THR A 228 20.97 6.74 2.94
CA THR A 228 21.39 6.24 4.25
C THR A 228 21.01 4.77 4.40
N ASN A 229 21.77 4.01 5.19
CA ASN A 229 21.53 2.57 5.41
C ASN A 229 20.52 2.28 6.54
N ASN A 230 20.10 3.31 7.29
CA ASN A 230 19.19 3.21 8.44
C ASN A 230 17.89 4.02 8.30
N PRO A 231 17.28 4.13 7.11
CA PRO A 231 16.05 4.90 6.92
C PRO A 231 14.86 4.29 7.67
N VAL A 232 13.80 5.08 7.82
CA VAL A 232 12.46 4.55 8.11
C VAL A 232 11.81 4.14 6.80
N PHE A 233 11.57 2.85 6.64
CA PHE A 233 11.10 2.24 5.39
C PHE A 233 9.64 1.80 5.53
N LEU A 234 8.74 2.52 4.89
CA LEU A 234 7.32 2.23 4.91
C LEU A 234 6.92 1.32 3.75
N LEU A 235 6.47 0.12 4.07
CA LEU A 235 5.84 -0.82 3.16
C LEU A 235 4.31 -0.63 3.23
N ASP A 236 3.76 0.09 2.26
CA ASP A 236 2.36 0.51 2.27
C ASP A 236 1.46 -0.50 1.53
N GLU A 237 0.27 -0.76 2.07
CA GLU A 237 -0.73 -1.67 1.52
C GLU A 237 -0.28 -3.15 1.41
N ILE A 238 0.31 -3.69 2.50
CA ILE A 238 0.79 -5.08 2.54
C ILE A 238 -0.35 -6.11 2.39
N ASP A 239 -1.58 -5.75 2.73
CA ASP A 239 -2.80 -6.53 2.53
C ASP A 239 -3.22 -6.67 1.05
N LYS A 240 -2.53 -5.99 0.14
CA LYS A 240 -2.79 -6.05 -1.32
C LYS A 240 -1.81 -6.92 -2.09
N ILE A 241 -0.93 -7.61 -1.38
CA ILE A 241 -0.01 -8.56 -1.98
C ILE A 241 -0.78 -9.82 -2.35
N ASN A 242 -0.72 -10.18 -3.62
CA ASN A 242 -1.31 -11.42 -4.11
C ASN A 242 -0.20 -12.36 -4.57
N SER A 243 -0.26 -13.61 -4.12
CA SER A 243 0.53 -14.68 -4.74
C SER A 243 -0.12 -15.08 -6.08
N ASP A 244 0.66 -15.06 -7.15
CA ASP A 244 0.23 -15.49 -8.49
C ASP A 244 1.21 -16.56 -9.02
N PHE A 245 0.90 -17.19 -10.14
CA PHE A 245 1.76 -18.20 -10.81
C PHE A 245 3.18 -17.70 -11.15
N ARG A 246 3.46 -16.42 -10.99
CA ARG A 246 4.75 -15.76 -11.33
C ARG A 246 5.73 -15.62 -10.18
N GLY A 247 5.37 -16.01 -8.97
CA GLY A 247 6.23 -15.92 -7.79
C GLY A 247 5.45 -15.68 -6.51
N ASP A 248 6.16 -15.71 -5.39
CA ASP A 248 5.61 -15.43 -4.06
C ASP A 248 6.27 -14.19 -3.44
N PRO A 249 5.73 -12.99 -3.71
CA PRO A 249 6.25 -11.75 -3.10
C PRO A 249 6.23 -11.77 -1.57
N ALA A 250 5.33 -12.55 -0.96
CA ALA A 250 5.26 -12.67 0.49
C ALA A 250 6.49 -13.39 1.05
N SER A 251 6.99 -14.43 0.38
CA SER A 251 8.24 -15.10 0.74
C SER A 251 9.45 -14.17 0.64
N ALA A 252 9.53 -13.36 -0.42
CA ALA A 252 10.59 -12.36 -0.55
C ALA A 252 10.55 -11.31 0.57
N LEU A 253 9.36 -10.89 0.98
CA LEU A 253 9.19 -9.97 2.11
C LEU A 253 9.52 -10.60 3.45
N LEU A 254 9.31 -11.90 3.63
CA LEU A 254 9.73 -12.59 4.85
C LEU A 254 11.24 -12.46 5.07
N GLU A 255 12.04 -12.60 4.03
CA GLU A 255 13.50 -12.42 4.13
C GLU A 255 13.88 -10.97 4.46
N VAL A 256 13.23 -9.99 3.83
CA VAL A 256 13.45 -8.55 4.11
C VAL A 256 13.08 -8.19 5.54
N LEU A 257 11.99 -8.77 6.05
CA LEU A 257 11.38 -8.41 7.33
C LEU A 257 11.85 -9.30 8.50
N ASP A 258 12.52 -10.42 8.23
CA ASP A 258 13.04 -11.29 9.27
C ASP A 258 14.39 -10.77 9.78
N PRO A 259 14.51 -10.35 11.06
CA PRO A 259 15.76 -9.85 11.62
C PRO A 259 16.90 -10.87 11.65
N GLU A 260 16.61 -12.16 11.44
CA GLU A 260 17.65 -13.20 11.35
C GLU A 260 18.24 -13.32 9.94
N GLN A 261 17.50 -12.91 8.93
CA GLN A 261 17.85 -13.06 7.52
C GLN A 261 18.20 -11.73 6.84
N ASN A 262 17.62 -10.62 7.29
CA ASN A 262 17.69 -9.33 6.61
C ASN A 262 19.08 -8.68 6.58
N LYS A 263 20.00 -9.11 7.44
CA LYS A 263 21.41 -8.66 7.43
C LYS A 263 22.16 -9.17 6.19
N ASP A 264 21.74 -10.30 5.63
CA ASP A 264 22.35 -10.95 4.48
C ASP A 264 21.38 -10.90 3.28
N PHE A 265 20.66 -9.79 3.10
CA PHE A 265 19.66 -9.65 2.02
C PHE A 265 20.33 -9.53 0.66
N VAL A 266 19.92 -10.40 -0.28
CA VAL A 266 20.45 -10.43 -1.64
C VAL A 266 19.41 -9.95 -2.65
N ASP A 267 19.71 -8.84 -3.33
CA ASP A 267 19.01 -8.44 -4.55
C ASP A 267 19.62 -9.13 -5.76
N ASN A 268 18.80 -9.74 -6.62
CA ASN A 268 19.26 -10.51 -7.78
C ASN A 268 20.04 -9.68 -8.82
N TYR A 269 19.78 -8.37 -8.91
CA TYR A 269 20.53 -7.47 -9.79
C TYR A 269 21.87 -7.10 -9.18
N LEU A 270 21.87 -6.75 -7.89
CA LEU A 270 23.06 -6.37 -7.14
C LEU A 270 23.98 -7.58 -6.95
N ASP A 271 23.43 -8.76 -6.66
CA ASP A 271 24.15 -10.02 -6.45
C ASP A 271 25.28 -9.87 -5.41
N LEU A 272 24.99 -9.14 -4.33
CA LEU A 272 25.80 -8.86 -3.15
C LEU A 272 24.90 -8.78 -1.94
N ASP A 273 25.40 -9.19 -0.79
CA ASP A 273 24.71 -9.07 0.48
C ASP A 273 24.61 -7.59 0.88
N PHE A 274 23.41 -7.15 1.25
CA PHE A 274 23.17 -5.81 1.78
C PHE A 274 22.52 -5.93 3.17
N ASP A 275 23.13 -5.29 4.17
CA ASP A 275 22.65 -5.32 5.54
C ASP A 275 21.45 -4.37 5.73
N LEU A 276 20.26 -4.95 5.92
CA LEU A 276 19.02 -4.23 6.21
C LEU A 276 18.69 -4.18 7.71
N SER A 277 19.56 -4.67 8.60
CA SER A 277 19.30 -4.78 10.05
C SER A 277 19.08 -3.42 10.73
N GLN A 278 19.67 -2.35 10.18
CA GLN A 278 19.54 -0.99 10.70
C GLN A 278 18.32 -0.24 10.17
N VAL A 279 17.63 -0.80 9.18
CA VAL A 279 16.41 -0.22 8.59
C VAL A 279 15.25 -0.39 9.56
N LEU A 280 14.52 0.70 9.84
CA LEU A 280 13.28 0.62 10.59
C LEU A 280 12.10 0.38 9.65
N PHE A 281 11.69 -0.87 9.51
CA PHE A 281 10.53 -1.24 8.71
C PHE A 281 9.23 -0.94 9.45
N ILE A 282 8.32 -0.24 8.77
CA ILE A 282 6.95 -0.02 9.19
C ILE A 282 6.04 -0.49 8.06
N THR A 283 4.96 -1.17 8.39
CA THR A 283 4.00 -1.67 7.41
C THR A 283 2.62 -1.06 7.63
N THR A 284 1.82 -0.94 6.57
CA THR A 284 0.42 -0.52 6.67
C THR A 284 -0.50 -1.49 5.94
N ALA A 285 -1.70 -1.64 6.47
CA ALA A 285 -2.77 -2.43 5.87
C ALA A 285 -4.13 -1.76 6.10
N ASN A 286 -5.11 -2.09 5.26
CA ASN A 286 -6.50 -1.71 5.50
C ASN A 286 -7.28 -2.83 6.19
N SER A 287 -6.86 -4.08 6.02
CA SER A 287 -7.42 -5.28 6.63
C SER A 287 -6.31 -6.18 7.17
N LEU A 288 -6.67 -7.21 7.94
CA LEU A 288 -5.75 -8.25 8.40
C LEU A 288 -5.70 -9.45 7.43
N ASP A 289 -6.09 -9.26 6.19
CA ASP A 289 -5.95 -10.27 5.13
C ASP A 289 -4.49 -10.29 4.63
N ILE A 290 -3.63 -10.79 5.50
CA ILE A 290 -2.18 -10.86 5.34
C ILE A 290 -1.74 -12.30 5.60
N PRO A 291 -0.78 -12.87 4.85
CA PRO A 291 -0.23 -14.18 5.14
C PRO A 291 0.21 -14.30 6.60
N LEU A 292 -0.23 -15.37 7.28
CA LEU A 292 0.04 -15.59 8.72
C LEU A 292 1.53 -15.52 9.05
N ALA A 293 2.38 -16.06 8.19
CA ALA A 293 3.83 -16.05 8.39
C ALA A 293 4.43 -14.62 8.47
N LEU A 294 3.85 -13.65 7.75
CA LEU A 294 4.22 -12.24 7.87
C LEU A 294 3.61 -11.62 9.13
N LEU A 295 2.33 -11.94 9.39
CA LEU A 295 1.61 -11.38 10.53
C LEU A 295 2.25 -11.75 11.89
N ASP A 296 2.77 -12.97 12.01
CA ASP A 296 3.45 -13.46 13.22
C ASP A 296 4.73 -12.65 13.58
N ARG A 297 5.30 -11.94 12.61
CA ARG A 297 6.48 -11.06 12.79
C ARG A 297 6.12 -9.60 13.03
N MET A 298 4.81 -9.28 13.10
CA MET A 298 4.33 -7.90 13.15
C MET A 298 3.64 -7.61 14.49
N GLU A 299 3.92 -6.45 15.02
CA GLU A 299 3.14 -5.87 16.10
C GLU A 299 1.99 -5.05 15.51
N VAL A 300 0.76 -5.57 15.69
CA VAL A 300 -0.43 -4.99 15.10
C VAL A 300 -0.94 -3.83 15.96
N ILE A 301 -0.90 -2.62 15.41
CA ILE A 301 -1.49 -1.41 15.97
C ILE A 301 -2.73 -1.04 15.17
N ARG A 302 -3.91 -1.20 15.77
CA ARG A 302 -5.19 -0.91 15.13
C ARG A 302 -5.52 0.57 15.25
N ILE A 303 -5.72 1.24 14.13
CA ILE A 303 -6.18 2.63 14.06
C ILE A 303 -7.65 2.63 13.65
N SER A 304 -8.51 3.06 14.57
CA SER A 304 -9.94 3.20 14.32
C SER A 304 -10.25 4.40 13.40
N GLY A 305 -11.47 4.46 12.90
CA GLY A 305 -11.99 5.68 12.27
C GLY A 305 -12.18 6.80 13.28
N TYR A 306 -12.30 8.02 12.77
CA TYR A 306 -12.51 9.22 13.58
C TYR A 306 -13.99 9.52 13.77
N THR A 307 -14.34 10.01 14.95
CA THR A 307 -15.64 10.65 15.21
C THR A 307 -15.73 11.99 14.48
N ASP A 308 -16.95 12.51 14.30
CA ASP A 308 -17.13 13.79 13.60
C ASP A 308 -16.48 14.98 14.34
N ASP A 309 -16.41 14.93 15.67
CA ASP A 309 -15.69 15.93 16.46
C ASP A 309 -14.15 15.83 16.28
N GLU A 310 -13.60 14.62 16.18
CA GLU A 310 -12.20 14.42 15.84
C GLU A 310 -11.90 14.89 14.42
N LYS A 311 -12.76 14.55 13.44
CA LYS A 311 -12.64 15.04 12.05
C LYS A 311 -12.67 16.57 11.99
N LEU A 312 -13.55 17.22 12.76
CA LEU A 312 -13.63 18.68 12.88
C LEU A 312 -12.32 19.27 13.40
N ASN A 313 -11.74 18.66 14.44
CA ASN A 313 -10.47 19.11 15.01
C ASN A 313 -9.31 18.88 14.04
N ILE A 314 -9.25 17.73 13.40
CA ILE A 314 -8.23 17.39 12.37
C ILE A 314 -8.35 18.38 11.19
N ALA A 315 -9.55 18.63 10.70
CA ALA A 315 -9.79 19.58 9.63
C ALA A 315 -9.32 20.99 9.98
N SER A 316 -9.69 21.46 11.17
CA SER A 316 -9.40 22.83 11.62
C SER A 316 -7.91 23.08 11.91
N LYS A 317 -7.22 22.09 12.51
CA LYS A 317 -5.83 22.25 12.95
C LYS A 317 -4.81 21.92 11.85
N TYR A 318 -5.10 20.91 11.03
CA TYR A 318 -4.11 20.34 10.09
C TYR A 318 -4.51 20.51 8.61
N LEU A 319 -5.70 20.00 8.21
CA LEU A 319 -6.06 19.94 6.79
C LEU A 319 -6.26 21.35 6.20
N LEU A 320 -6.92 22.23 6.94
CA LEU A 320 -7.19 23.60 6.49
C LEU A 320 -5.90 24.39 6.26
N ARG A 321 -4.94 24.29 7.17
CA ARG A 321 -3.64 24.92 7.04
C ARG A 321 -2.92 24.41 5.79
N LYS A 322 -2.77 23.08 5.66
CA LYS A 322 -2.11 22.43 4.53
C LYS A 322 -2.74 22.81 3.19
N GLN A 323 -4.08 22.79 3.12
CA GLN A 323 -4.77 23.08 1.84
C GLN A 323 -4.75 24.57 1.49
N ARG A 324 -4.71 25.49 2.47
CA ARG A 324 -4.49 26.93 2.23
C ARG A 324 -3.11 27.18 1.66
N GLU A 325 -2.07 26.65 2.30
CA GLU A 325 -0.68 26.79 1.85
C GLU A 325 -0.51 26.27 0.41
N ASN A 326 -1.08 25.08 0.11
CA ASN A 326 -1.06 24.50 -1.24
C ASN A 326 -1.77 25.35 -2.30
N ALA A 327 -2.77 26.12 -1.89
CA ALA A 327 -3.52 27.02 -2.79
C ALA A 327 -2.95 28.45 -2.86
N GLY A 328 -1.83 28.72 -2.18
CA GLY A 328 -1.24 30.07 -2.09
C GLY A 328 -2.08 31.06 -1.28
N LEU A 329 -2.97 30.56 -0.43
CA LEU A 329 -3.82 31.36 0.43
C LEU A 329 -3.29 31.38 1.88
N ASN A 330 -3.71 32.39 2.63
CA ASN A 330 -3.36 32.54 4.04
C ASN A 330 -4.59 32.88 4.90
N THR A 331 -4.38 33.09 6.20
CA THR A 331 -5.47 33.40 7.14
C THR A 331 -6.12 34.76 6.91
N ASN A 332 -5.45 35.69 6.23
CA ASN A 332 -5.96 37.05 5.98
C ASN A 332 -6.97 37.06 4.82
N ASN A 333 -6.74 36.19 3.80
CA ASN A 333 -7.55 36.15 2.58
C ASN A 333 -8.56 35.00 2.52
N PHE A 334 -8.39 33.93 3.32
CA PHE A 334 -9.34 32.82 3.37
C PHE A 334 -9.61 32.34 4.81
N ASN A 335 -10.89 32.22 5.14
CA ASN A 335 -11.35 31.61 6.39
C ASN A 335 -12.59 30.73 6.14
N ILE A 336 -12.76 29.70 6.97
CA ILE A 336 -13.96 28.84 7.00
C ILE A 336 -14.40 28.64 8.44
N THR A 337 -15.70 28.72 8.68
CA THR A 337 -16.26 28.57 10.03
C THR A 337 -16.34 27.10 10.45
N LYS A 338 -16.25 26.82 11.76
CA LYS A 338 -16.43 25.46 12.29
C LYS A 338 -17.79 24.83 11.90
N PRO A 339 -18.93 25.56 11.94
CA PRO A 339 -20.19 25.03 11.43
C PRO A 339 -20.13 24.64 9.95
N ALA A 340 -19.42 25.40 9.11
CA ALA A 340 -19.24 25.06 7.70
C ALA A 340 -18.39 23.79 7.49
N ILE A 341 -17.36 23.57 8.31
CA ILE A 341 -16.58 22.34 8.28
C ILE A 341 -17.44 21.15 8.73
N ARG A 342 -18.25 21.31 9.78
CA ARG A 342 -19.19 20.29 10.26
C ARG A 342 -20.19 19.92 9.17
N GLU A 343 -20.73 20.91 8.47
CA GLU A 343 -21.60 20.70 7.32
C GLU A 343 -20.94 19.87 6.22
N ILE A 344 -19.65 20.13 5.93
CA ILE A 344 -18.90 19.33 4.96
C ILE A 344 -18.76 17.87 5.44
N ILE A 345 -18.49 17.66 6.74
CA ILE A 345 -18.36 16.32 7.33
C ILE A 345 -19.66 15.55 7.21
N GLU A 346 -20.78 16.16 7.61
CA GLU A 346 -22.10 15.50 7.72
C GLU A 346 -22.78 15.33 6.36
N ALA A 347 -22.77 16.38 5.52
CA ALA A 347 -23.55 16.42 4.29
C ALA A 347 -22.77 16.06 3.01
N TYR A 348 -21.45 16.08 3.02
CA TYR A 348 -20.64 15.86 1.80
C TYR A 348 -19.65 14.70 1.90
N THR A 349 -19.41 14.15 3.11
CA THR A 349 -18.49 13.03 3.31
C THR A 349 -19.16 11.90 4.10
N ARG A 350 -18.80 10.65 3.74
CA ARG A 350 -19.20 9.43 4.46
C ARG A 350 -18.01 8.48 4.45
N GLU A 351 -17.14 8.63 5.44
CA GLU A 351 -15.89 7.88 5.54
C GLU A 351 -15.44 7.74 7.00
N ALA A 352 -14.66 6.68 7.28
CA ALA A 352 -14.06 6.50 8.60
C ALA A 352 -12.86 7.43 8.85
N GLY A 353 -12.09 7.75 7.82
CA GLY A 353 -10.96 8.67 7.87
C GLY A 353 -11.32 10.10 7.50
N VAL A 354 -10.34 10.83 6.96
CA VAL A 354 -10.47 12.25 6.56
C VAL A 354 -10.05 12.52 5.10
N ARG A 355 -9.89 11.47 4.27
CA ARG A 355 -9.40 11.63 2.90
C ARG A 355 -10.37 12.38 1.98
N ASN A 356 -11.66 12.06 2.07
CA ASN A 356 -12.68 12.76 1.29
C ASN A 356 -12.94 14.15 1.87
N LEU A 357 -12.92 14.30 3.20
CA LEU A 357 -12.98 15.60 3.86
C LEU A 357 -11.88 16.53 3.36
N GLU A 358 -10.63 16.06 3.29
CA GLU A 358 -9.52 16.82 2.73
C GLU A 358 -9.78 17.23 1.27
N ARG A 359 -10.35 16.34 0.46
CA ARG A 359 -10.70 16.62 -0.94
C ARG A 359 -11.81 17.66 -1.08
N GLU A 360 -12.86 17.58 -0.28
CA GLU A 360 -13.96 18.55 -0.32
C GLU A 360 -13.50 19.92 0.21
N LEU A 361 -12.71 19.99 1.28
CA LEU A 361 -12.06 21.21 1.75
C LEU A 361 -11.17 21.84 0.66
N ALA A 362 -10.37 21.03 -0.01
CA ALA A 362 -9.54 21.50 -1.13
C ALA A 362 -10.37 22.06 -2.29
N LYS A 363 -11.57 21.51 -2.57
CA LYS A 363 -12.48 22.07 -3.59
C LYS A 363 -13.00 23.44 -3.17
N VAL A 364 -13.44 23.58 -1.91
CA VAL A 364 -13.91 24.87 -1.36
C VAL A 364 -12.81 25.91 -1.47
N ILE A 365 -11.59 25.56 -1.04
CA ILE A 365 -10.42 26.46 -1.06
C ILE A 365 -10.07 26.88 -2.50
N ARG A 366 -10.06 25.93 -3.46
CA ARG A 366 -9.81 26.26 -4.88
C ARG A 366 -10.85 27.20 -5.47
N LYS A 367 -12.14 27.04 -5.14
CA LYS A 367 -13.19 27.96 -5.60
C LYS A 367 -13.05 29.34 -5.00
N ALA A 368 -12.63 29.43 -3.74
CA ALA A 368 -12.29 30.70 -3.12
C ALA A 368 -11.06 31.35 -3.77
N ALA A 369 -10.02 30.56 -4.07
CA ALA A 369 -8.82 31.04 -4.77
C ALA A 369 -9.14 31.61 -6.15
N VAL A 370 -10.09 31.03 -6.89
CA VAL A 370 -10.53 31.58 -8.20
C VAL A 370 -11.17 32.96 -8.05
N LYS A 371 -12.04 33.17 -7.04
CA LYS A 371 -12.67 34.48 -6.80
C LYS A 371 -11.64 35.55 -6.46
N ILE A 372 -10.63 35.19 -5.63
CA ILE A 372 -9.54 36.10 -5.25
C ILE A 372 -8.62 36.38 -6.45
N ALA A 373 -8.22 35.36 -7.20
CA ALA A 373 -7.34 35.51 -8.35
C ALA A 373 -7.94 36.34 -9.49
N LYS A 374 -9.28 36.30 -9.64
CA LYS A 374 -10.00 37.17 -10.59
C LYS A 374 -10.15 38.62 -10.09
N GLY A 375 -9.76 38.92 -8.86
CA GLY A 375 -9.95 40.25 -8.27
C GLY A 375 -11.41 40.57 -7.91
N GLU A 376 -12.28 39.57 -7.85
CA GLU A 376 -13.69 39.77 -7.47
C GLU A 376 -13.82 40.14 -5.99
N VAL A 377 -12.95 39.59 -5.16
CA VAL A 377 -12.87 39.85 -3.71
C VAL A 377 -11.44 39.69 -3.20
N ASP A 378 -11.06 40.43 -2.17
CA ASP A 378 -9.75 40.33 -1.51
C ASP A 378 -9.73 39.21 -0.44
N LYS A 379 -10.92 38.90 0.09
CA LYS A 379 -11.10 37.90 1.16
C LYS A 379 -12.38 37.10 0.97
N VAL A 380 -12.27 35.80 1.21
CA VAL A 380 -13.41 34.88 1.22
C VAL A 380 -13.59 34.29 2.62
N SER A 381 -14.79 34.44 3.19
CA SER A 381 -15.21 33.78 4.42
C SER A 381 -16.31 32.79 4.10
N VAL A 382 -16.09 31.51 4.41
CA VAL A 382 -16.98 30.41 4.06
C VAL A 382 -17.84 30.02 5.26
N GLY A 383 -19.15 30.25 5.19
CA GLY A 383 -20.16 29.72 6.06
C GLY A 383 -20.91 28.54 5.41
N ILE A 384 -22.01 28.07 6.01
CA ILE A 384 -22.82 26.95 5.49
C ILE A 384 -23.38 27.27 4.08
N LYS A 385 -23.84 28.51 3.86
CA LYS A 385 -24.40 28.92 2.56
C LYS A 385 -23.36 28.82 1.43
N GLU A 386 -22.17 29.31 1.69
CA GLU A 386 -21.06 29.26 0.72
C GLU A 386 -20.61 27.81 0.49
N VAL A 387 -20.70 26.91 1.48
CA VAL A 387 -20.47 25.47 1.27
C VAL A 387 -21.44 24.91 0.23
N HIS A 388 -22.75 25.17 0.36
CA HIS A 388 -23.74 24.72 -0.61
C HIS A 388 -23.55 25.36 -1.99
N GLU A 389 -23.15 26.64 -2.07
CA GLU A 389 -22.79 27.30 -3.33
C GLU A 389 -21.59 26.63 -4.00
N PHE A 390 -20.56 26.28 -3.20
CA PHE A 390 -19.30 25.74 -3.73
C PHE A 390 -19.38 24.24 -4.02
N LEU A 391 -20.05 23.44 -3.20
CA LEU A 391 -20.09 21.99 -3.34
C LEU A 391 -21.36 21.47 -4.03
N GLY A 392 -22.39 22.32 -4.15
CA GLY A 392 -23.68 21.94 -4.71
C GLY A 392 -24.60 21.34 -3.64
N PRO A 393 -25.66 20.61 -4.05
CA PRO A 393 -26.61 20.01 -3.12
C PRO A 393 -25.95 18.98 -2.22
N GLU A 394 -26.49 18.83 -1.02
CA GLU A 394 -26.09 17.81 -0.06
C GLU A 394 -26.12 16.42 -0.71
N ARG A 395 -25.08 15.62 -0.44
CA ARG A 395 -24.97 14.25 -0.95
C ARG A 395 -25.52 13.23 0.04
N PHE A 396 -25.38 13.56 1.32
CA PHE A 396 -25.83 12.72 2.41
C PHE A 396 -26.78 13.56 3.27
N THR A 397 -27.99 13.08 3.43
CA THR A 397 -28.89 13.61 4.43
C THR A 397 -28.56 12.95 5.77
N ALA A 398 -28.47 13.74 6.83
CA ALA A 398 -28.36 13.18 8.18
C ALA A 398 -29.49 12.17 8.39
N ASP A 399 -29.16 11.02 8.99
CA ASP A 399 -30.19 10.05 9.42
C ASP A 399 -31.15 10.76 10.36
N VAL A 400 -32.25 11.24 9.81
CA VAL A 400 -33.25 11.96 10.60
C VAL A 400 -33.92 10.93 11.47
N LEU A 401 -33.44 10.79 12.71
CA LEU A 401 -34.26 10.19 13.77
C LEU A 401 -35.62 10.84 13.67
N GLY A 402 -36.65 10.07 13.36
CA GLY A 402 -37.99 10.62 13.12
C GLY A 402 -38.37 11.63 14.19
N LYS A 403 -39.14 12.65 13.86
CA LYS A 403 -39.52 13.74 14.77
C LYS A 403 -40.35 13.31 15.99
N ARG A 404 -40.87 12.08 16.00
CA ARG A 404 -41.73 11.52 17.04
C ARG A 404 -41.41 10.06 17.30
N ASP A 405 -41.68 9.60 18.51
CA ASP A 405 -41.68 8.18 18.86
C ASP A 405 -42.72 7.45 17.99
N ARG A 406 -42.37 6.25 17.51
CA ARG A 406 -43.19 5.48 16.57
C ARG A 406 -43.46 4.08 17.09
N VAL A 407 -44.66 3.58 16.82
CA VAL A 407 -45.01 2.18 17.04
C VAL A 407 -44.35 1.34 15.94
N GLY A 408 -43.74 0.23 16.34
CA GLY A 408 -43.13 -0.71 15.41
C GLY A 408 -41.77 -0.27 14.84
N VAL A 409 -41.19 0.83 15.33
CA VAL A 409 -39.92 1.34 14.83
C VAL A 409 -38.89 1.41 15.96
N ALA A 410 -37.80 0.66 15.83
CA ALA A 410 -36.69 0.64 16.79
C ALA A 410 -35.38 0.99 16.11
N ASN A 411 -34.51 1.70 16.83
CA ASN A 411 -33.19 2.04 16.34
C ASN A 411 -32.15 1.05 16.86
N GLY A 412 -31.39 0.45 15.94
CA GLY A 412 -30.25 -0.36 16.22
C GLY A 412 -28.96 0.37 15.87
N LEU A 413 -27.85 -0.19 16.31
CA LEU A 413 -26.51 0.27 15.98
C LEU A 413 -25.84 -0.79 15.11
N ALA A 414 -25.28 -0.38 14.00
CA ALA A 414 -24.48 -1.22 13.13
C ALA A 414 -23.11 -0.62 12.93
N TRP A 415 -22.09 -1.50 12.84
CA TRP A 415 -20.76 -1.09 12.46
C TRP A 415 -20.57 -1.30 10.96
N THR A 416 -19.94 -0.32 10.30
CA THR A 416 -19.63 -0.38 8.89
C THR A 416 -18.16 0.03 8.65
N SER A 417 -17.65 -0.21 7.45
CA SER A 417 -16.30 0.25 7.07
C SER A 417 -16.12 1.77 7.15
N VAL A 418 -17.20 2.54 7.26
CA VAL A 418 -17.18 4.01 7.38
C VAL A 418 -17.49 4.49 8.81
N GLY A 419 -17.65 3.58 9.77
CA GLY A 419 -17.95 3.87 11.18
C GLY A 419 -19.29 3.31 11.64
N GLY A 420 -19.74 3.74 12.82
CA GLY A 420 -21.04 3.38 13.36
C GLY A 420 -22.16 4.09 12.62
N VAL A 421 -23.23 3.36 12.33
CA VAL A 421 -24.45 3.91 11.69
C VAL A 421 -25.67 3.48 12.50
N ASN A 422 -26.71 4.32 12.45
CA ASN A 422 -28.01 3.95 12.98
C ASN A 422 -28.71 3.01 12.01
N LEU A 423 -29.18 1.87 12.52
CA LEU A 423 -29.93 0.87 11.76
C LEU A 423 -31.37 0.89 12.22
N GLN A 424 -32.24 1.52 11.46
CA GLN A 424 -33.67 1.51 11.77
C GLN A 424 -34.28 0.16 11.40
N VAL A 425 -35.05 -0.43 12.32
CA VAL A 425 -35.83 -1.65 12.12
C VAL A 425 -37.28 -1.29 12.24
N GLU A 426 -38.07 -1.60 11.21
CA GLU A 426 -39.51 -1.38 11.17
C GLU A 426 -40.25 -2.73 11.25
N ALA A 427 -41.26 -2.83 12.07
CA ALA A 427 -42.14 -3.99 12.17
C ALA A 427 -43.60 -3.55 12.10
N ILE A 428 -44.39 -4.27 11.33
CA ILE A 428 -45.83 -4.07 11.23
C ILE A 428 -46.51 -5.39 11.56
N ALA A 429 -47.55 -5.30 12.37
CA ALA A 429 -48.43 -6.41 12.73
C ALA A 429 -49.79 -6.20 12.07
N THR A 430 -50.25 -7.16 11.29
CA THR A 430 -51.56 -7.12 10.58
C THR A 430 -52.34 -8.39 10.83
N PRO A 431 -53.69 -8.35 10.83
CA PRO A 431 -54.48 -9.57 10.88
C PRO A 431 -54.08 -10.55 9.79
N GLY A 432 -53.85 -11.80 10.14
CA GLY A 432 -53.34 -12.79 9.19
C GLY A 432 -53.36 -14.23 9.72
N SER A 433 -52.38 -15.03 9.33
CA SER A 433 -52.29 -16.46 9.63
C SER A 433 -50.99 -16.86 10.36
N GLY A 434 -50.25 -15.90 10.89
CA GLY A 434 -48.98 -16.13 11.58
C GLY A 434 -47.77 -16.14 10.66
N LYS A 435 -47.84 -15.55 9.47
CA LYS A 435 -46.71 -15.46 8.54
C LYS A 435 -45.73 -14.40 8.99
N ILE A 436 -44.44 -14.72 8.86
CA ILE A 436 -43.35 -13.77 9.08
C ILE A 436 -42.75 -13.42 7.71
N GLN A 437 -42.73 -12.14 7.40
CA GLN A 437 -42.11 -11.60 6.18
C GLN A 437 -40.92 -10.76 6.55
N LEU A 438 -39.79 -10.98 5.84
CA LEU A 438 -38.52 -10.28 6.07
C LEU A 438 -38.10 -9.59 4.77
N THR A 439 -37.85 -8.28 4.84
CA THR A 439 -37.41 -7.49 3.69
C THR A 439 -36.24 -6.55 4.09
N GLY A 440 -35.42 -6.09 3.10
CA GLY A 440 -34.30 -5.20 3.34
C GLY A 440 -32.93 -5.84 3.08
N LYS A 441 -32.86 -6.92 2.25
CA LYS A 441 -31.63 -7.67 1.94
C LYS A 441 -30.90 -8.18 3.20
N LEU A 442 -31.66 -8.84 4.07
CA LEU A 442 -31.11 -9.45 5.27
C LEU A 442 -30.35 -10.72 4.94
N GLY A 443 -29.15 -10.86 5.48
CA GLY A 443 -28.36 -12.09 5.46
C GLY A 443 -28.97 -13.19 6.34
N ASP A 444 -28.43 -14.39 6.28
CA ASP A 444 -29.05 -15.55 6.92
C ASP A 444 -28.97 -15.46 8.45
N VAL A 445 -27.87 -14.95 9.01
CA VAL A 445 -27.73 -14.76 10.47
C VAL A 445 -28.78 -13.76 11.00
N MET A 446 -29.02 -12.68 10.27
CA MET A 446 -30.02 -11.68 10.67
C MET A 446 -31.46 -12.21 10.55
N LYS A 447 -31.74 -13.09 9.57
CA LYS A 447 -33.02 -13.82 9.47
C LYS A 447 -33.22 -14.76 10.64
N GLU A 448 -32.18 -15.53 11.03
CA GLU A 448 -32.25 -16.38 12.23
C GLU A 448 -32.52 -15.57 13.50
N SER A 449 -31.86 -14.43 13.66
CA SER A 449 -32.12 -13.51 14.77
C SER A 449 -33.56 -13.02 14.82
N ALA A 450 -34.19 -12.75 13.66
CA ALA A 450 -35.58 -12.37 13.58
C ALA A 450 -36.54 -13.51 14.03
N PHE A 451 -36.28 -14.75 13.60
CA PHE A 451 -37.04 -15.92 14.06
C PHE A 451 -36.83 -16.21 15.55
N GLY A 452 -35.59 -16.03 16.06
CA GLY A 452 -35.30 -16.14 17.47
C GLY A 452 -36.06 -15.11 18.32
N ALA A 453 -36.12 -13.87 17.85
CA ALA A 453 -36.90 -12.79 18.49
C ALA A 453 -38.38 -13.12 18.57
N VAL A 454 -38.99 -13.61 17.47
CA VAL A 454 -40.42 -14.04 17.48
C VAL A 454 -40.64 -15.20 18.46
N THR A 455 -39.74 -16.17 18.50
CA THR A 455 -39.80 -17.32 19.41
C THR A 455 -39.72 -16.88 20.88
N TYR A 456 -38.85 -15.93 21.20
CA TYR A 456 -38.75 -15.36 22.54
C TYR A 456 -40.04 -14.61 22.96
N ILE A 457 -40.58 -13.77 22.07
CA ILE A 457 -41.81 -13.02 22.33
C ILE A 457 -42.96 -13.99 22.54
N ARG A 458 -43.10 -15.01 21.70
CA ARG A 458 -44.13 -16.05 21.82
C ARG A 458 -44.08 -16.78 23.18
N LYS A 459 -42.88 -17.18 23.62
CA LYS A 459 -42.67 -17.84 24.92
C LYS A 459 -43.07 -16.97 26.09
N ASN A 460 -42.91 -15.65 25.98
CA ASN A 460 -43.12 -14.71 27.07
C ASN A 460 -44.30 -13.75 26.82
N ALA A 461 -45.26 -14.11 25.94
CA ALA A 461 -46.34 -13.24 25.47
C ALA A 461 -47.09 -12.60 26.61
N GLU A 462 -47.58 -13.37 27.59
CA GLU A 462 -48.29 -12.90 28.78
C GLU A 462 -47.46 -11.85 29.56
N LYS A 463 -46.19 -12.13 29.85
CA LYS A 463 -45.27 -11.21 30.57
C LYS A 463 -45.04 -9.91 29.81
N LEU A 464 -45.02 -9.98 28.49
CA LEU A 464 -44.77 -8.85 27.58
C LEU A 464 -46.05 -8.08 27.23
N GLY A 465 -47.22 -8.55 27.71
CA GLY A 465 -48.50 -7.91 27.45
C GLY A 465 -48.97 -8.03 26.00
N VAL A 466 -48.69 -9.16 25.37
CA VAL A 466 -49.10 -9.51 24.00
C VAL A 466 -50.08 -10.68 24.06
N GLU A 467 -51.01 -10.77 23.11
CA GLU A 467 -51.93 -11.89 23.01
C GLU A 467 -51.19 -13.23 22.81
N ASP A 468 -51.55 -14.26 23.57
CA ASP A 468 -50.88 -15.56 23.54
C ASP A 468 -50.96 -16.28 22.20
N ASP A 469 -52.02 -15.98 21.40
CA ASP A 469 -52.27 -16.62 20.12
C ASP A 469 -51.92 -15.73 18.90
N PHE A 470 -51.20 -14.60 19.12
CA PHE A 470 -50.81 -13.69 18.03
C PHE A 470 -50.15 -14.43 16.86
N TYR A 471 -49.39 -15.48 17.12
CA TYR A 471 -48.69 -16.28 16.10
C TYR A 471 -49.61 -17.10 15.19
N LYS A 472 -50.93 -17.12 15.46
CA LYS A 472 -51.97 -17.75 14.64
C LYS A 472 -52.86 -16.75 13.92
N LYS A 473 -52.93 -15.53 14.44
CA LYS A 473 -53.90 -14.51 14.00
C LYS A 473 -53.26 -13.27 13.41
N THR A 474 -51.93 -13.12 13.53
CA THR A 474 -51.26 -11.88 13.14
C THR A 474 -50.06 -12.21 12.26
N ASP A 475 -50.03 -11.65 11.07
CA ASP A 475 -48.85 -11.65 10.21
C ASP A 475 -47.92 -10.51 10.63
N ILE A 476 -46.62 -10.80 10.69
CA ILE A 476 -45.57 -9.84 11.08
C ILE A 476 -44.69 -9.59 9.87
N HIS A 477 -44.61 -8.33 9.46
CA HIS A 477 -43.63 -7.92 8.42
C HIS A 477 -42.54 -7.08 9.07
N ILE A 478 -41.28 -7.53 8.93
CA ILE A 478 -40.09 -6.84 9.41
C ILE A 478 -39.35 -6.30 8.20
N HIS A 479 -39.08 -5.01 8.23
CA HIS A 479 -38.34 -4.31 7.19
C HIS A 479 -37.14 -3.58 7.77
N VAL A 480 -35.98 -3.72 7.13
CA VAL A 480 -34.82 -2.90 7.45
C VAL A 480 -34.53 -2.02 6.23
N PRO A 481 -34.75 -0.71 6.33
CA PRO A 481 -34.56 0.24 5.23
C PRO A 481 -33.17 0.19 4.62
N GLU A 482 -32.95 0.89 3.49
CA GLU A 482 -31.73 0.86 2.69
C GLU A 482 -31.43 -0.50 2.06
N GLY A 483 -32.38 -1.07 1.34
CA GLY A 483 -32.27 -2.37 0.66
C GLY A 483 -31.17 -2.49 -0.39
N ALA A 484 -30.44 -1.42 -0.72
CA ALA A 484 -29.30 -1.46 -1.59
C ALA A 484 -28.04 -2.09 -0.92
N VAL A 485 -27.94 -1.99 0.41
CA VAL A 485 -26.82 -2.49 1.21
C VAL A 485 -27.20 -3.82 1.87
N PRO A 486 -26.46 -4.92 1.62
CA PRO A 486 -26.66 -6.16 2.35
C PRO A 486 -26.37 -5.95 3.86
N LYS A 487 -27.22 -6.53 4.70
CA LYS A 487 -27.10 -6.44 6.15
C LYS A 487 -27.11 -7.84 6.73
N ASP A 488 -26.13 -8.16 7.57
CA ASP A 488 -26.04 -9.44 8.26
C ASP A 488 -25.42 -9.28 9.65
N GLY A 489 -25.72 -10.20 10.53
CA GLY A 489 -25.17 -10.27 11.88
C GLY A 489 -26.21 -10.51 12.96
N PRO A 490 -25.81 -11.08 14.10
CA PRO A 490 -26.71 -11.44 15.20
C PRO A 490 -27.09 -10.21 16.07
N SER A 491 -26.30 -9.15 16.03
CA SER A 491 -26.40 -7.99 16.96
C SER A 491 -27.68 -7.14 16.80
N ALA A 492 -28.48 -7.37 15.76
CA ALA A 492 -29.78 -6.71 15.59
C ALA A 492 -30.93 -7.42 16.34
N GLY A 493 -30.67 -8.57 16.99
CA GLY A 493 -31.72 -9.40 17.61
C GLY A 493 -32.58 -8.65 18.62
N ILE A 494 -31.97 -7.90 19.54
CA ILE A 494 -32.74 -7.10 20.51
C ILE A 494 -33.53 -5.95 19.86
N THR A 495 -33.00 -5.32 18.82
CA THR A 495 -33.67 -4.26 18.07
C THR A 495 -34.89 -4.79 17.33
N ILE A 496 -34.73 -5.95 16.68
CA ILE A 496 -35.82 -6.63 15.97
C ILE A 496 -36.92 -7.04 16.95
N ALA A 497 -36.56 -7.64 18.10
CA ALA A 497 -37.50 -8.01 19.14
C ALA A 497 -38.29 -6.80 19.68
N THR A 498 -37.60 -5.69 19.90
CA THR A 498 -38.23 -4.45 20.38
C THR A 498 -39.21 -3.88 19.35
N ALA A 499 -38.84 -3.86 18.05
CA ALA A 499 -39.75 -3.41 17.00
C ALA A 499 -40.99 -4.29 16.87
N ILE A 500 -40.82 -5.63 16.93
CA ILE A 500 -41.96 -6.58 16.89
C ILE A 500 -42.86 -6.39 18.09
N LEU A 501 -42.26 -6.33 19.31
CA LEU A 501 -43.03 -6.14 20.54
C LEU A 501 -43.82 -4.82 20.54
N SER A 502 -43.19 -3.76 20.06
CA SER A 502 -43.85 -2.46 19.88
C SER A 502 -45.05 -2.55 18.92
N ALA A 503 -44.89 -3.24 17.79
CA ALA A 503 -45.98 -3.42 16.81
C ALA A 503 -47.13 -4.25 17.37
N LEU A 504 -46.83 -5.34 18.12
CA LEU A 504 -47.86 -6.21 18.70
C LEU A 504 -48.58 -5.57 19.90
N SER A 505 -47.86 -4.81 20.74
CA SER A 505 -48.42 -4.13 21.92
C SER A 505 -48.99 -2.74 21.64
N ASN A 506 -48.81 -2.24 20.42
CA ASN A 506 -49.16 -0.88 20.00
C ASN A 506 -48.58 0.23 20.89
N LYS A 507 -47.36 0.01 21.42
CA LYS A 507 -46.62 0.97 22.24
C LYS A 507 -45.46 1.54 21.47
N ALA A 508 -45.32 2.86 21.45
CA ALA A 508 -44.23 3.53 20.73
C ALA A 508 -42.86 3.28 21.41
N VAL A 509 -41.81 3.13 20.60
CA VAL A 509 -40.42 3.07 21.04
C VAL A 509 -39.82 4.47 21.10
N TYR A 510 -39.08 4.76 22.15
CA TYR A 510 -38.35 6.02 22.28
C TYR A 510 -37.34 6.20 21.18
N ARG A 511 -37.48 7.24 20.36
CA ARG A 511 -36.62 7.52 19.19
C ARG A 511 -35.18 7.79 19.56
N MET A 512 -34.90 8.30 20.77
CA MET A 512 -33.56 8.64 21.25
C MET A 512 -32.83 7.44 21.89
N VAL A 513 -33.42 6.24 21.83
CA VAL A 513 -32.81 5.02 22.31
C VAL A 513 -32.41 4.16 21.12
N ALA A 514 -31.14 3.82 21.04
CA ALA A 514 -30.62 2.83 20.11
C ALA A 514 -30.02 1.66 20.88
N MET A 515 -30.11 0.48 20.30
CA MET A 515 -29.69 -0.76 20.98
C MET A 515 -28.93 -1.67 20.02
N THR A 516 -28.07 -2.52 20.59
CA THR A 516 -27.37 -3.59 19.86
C THR A 516 -27.19 -4.78 20.79
N GLY A 517 -27.23 -5.97 20.25
CA GLY A 517 -27.00 -7.21 21.00
C GLY A 517 -27.76 -8.38 20.37
N GLU A 518 -27.15 -9.56 20.47
CA GLU A 518 -27.79 -10.81 20.09
C GLU A 518 -28.79 -11.23 21.16
N LEU A 519 -30.05 -11.46 20.74
CA LEU A 519 -31.06 -11.97 21.65
C LEU A 519 -31.16 -13.50 21.54
N THR A 520 -30.82 -14.18 22.62
CA THR A 520 -30.99 -15.63 22.69
C THR A 520 -32.50 -15.99 22.91
N ILE A 521 -32.90 -17.20 22.50
CA ILE A 521 -34.28 -17.70 22.70
C ILE A 521 -34.67 -17.84 24.19
N THR A 522 -33.72 -17.79 25.10
CA THR A 522 -33.91 -17.79 26.55
C THR A 522 -34.03 -16.39 27.15
N GLY A 523 -33.77 -15.33 26.34
CA GLY A 523 -33.90 -13.93 26.74
C GLY A 523 -32.61 -13.27 27.25
N ARG A 524 -31.43 -13.90 27.07
CA ARG A 524 -30.15 -13.23 27.32
C ARG A 524 -29.80 -12.33 26.14
N VAL A 525 -29.25 -11.19 26.41
CA VAL A 525 -28.63 -10.31 25.41
C VAL A 525 -27.13 -10.47 25.51
N LEU A 526 -26.48 -10.83 24.39
CA LEU A 526 -25.05 -11.06 24.29
C LEU A 526 -24.38 -9.90 23.53
#